data_f8f05ad30e2e09045ee5023023abad7b
#
_entry.id   f8f05ad30e2e09045ee5023023abad7b
#
_cell.length_a   1.000
_cell.length_b   1.000
_cell.length_c   1.000
_cell.angle_alpha   90.00
_cell.angle_beta   90.00
_cell.angle_gamma   90.00
#
_symmetry.space_group_name_H-M   'P 1'
#
loop_
_entity.id
_entity.type
_entity.pdbx_description
1 polymer ?
#
loop_
_entity_poly.entity_id
_entity_poly.type
_entity_poly.pdbx_seq_one_letter_code
_entity_poly.pdbx_strand_id
1 'polypeptide(L)'
;MNKYDAIVIGAGHNGLTNAAYLAKAGLKVAVLERNPHIGGATVSRELYEGWHYSNCSYVSSLLRPEITRDLELPRHGLQVVPFGGGATFMQNGDHFGSYSDYGRKYREIARHSKRDANAYERYKADTSRQTRLIRPFLLKTPPDPTSLRPRDLKDLVDFARPFVNMGEEGLLDTIKFWTTSVGDYLGEYFETDVIKAQHAGSGIIGTALGVYSPGTAYVLLHHYMGDVDGNVGAWGFARGGMGAIANALSKSLQSFGGEIICDANVDRIIVKGGRAKGVALKNGDEYHADIVVSNLDPKRTLLDITDQRDLPKDVVQKAKNFKIRGSSGKLNIALDGLPTFTGLDPKNPLMAGDLHFSDSLDRMERAYDDWKGGTWSKDPYVDMMI
;
A
#
# COMPACT_ATOMS: atom_id res chain seq x y z
N MET A 1 13.25 -15.55 -32.83
CA MET A 1 12.57 -15.77 -31.51
C MET A 1 13.33 -15.01 -30.45
N ASN A 2 12.68 -14.06 -29.82
CA ASN A 2 13.29 -13.33 -28.70
C ASN A 2 13.36 -14.24 -27.48
N LYS A 3 14.56 -14.69 -27.12
CA LYS A 3 14.76 -15.53 -25.93
C LYS A 3 15.29 -14.67 -24.79
N TYR A 4 14.58 -14.73 -23.66
CA TYR A 4 14.94 -14.11 -22.38
C TYR A 4 15.20 -15.19 -21.34
N ASP A 5 15.85 -14.83 -20.24
CA ASP A 5 15.91 -15.70 -19.06
C ASP A 5 14.62 -15.60 -18.27
N ALA A 6 14.07 -14.38 -18.18
CA ALA A 6 12.83 -14.12 -17.50
C ALA A 6 11.92 -13.16 -18.27
N ILE A 7 10.61 -13.41 -18.22
CA ILE A 7 9.56 -12.50 -18.68
C ILE A 7 8.72 -12.11 -17.48
N VAL A 8 8.46 -10.80 -17.31
CA VAL A 8 7.57 -10.25 -16.29
C VAL A 8 6.34 -9.68 -16.98
N ILE A 9 5.14 -10.15 -16.59
CA ILE A 9 3.86 -9.72 -17.12
C ILE A 9 3.34 -8.58 -16.26
N GLY A 10 3.21 -7.39 -16.83
CA GLY A 10 2.73 -6.16 -16.21
C GLY A 10 3.85 -5.26 -15.69
N ALA A 11 3.90 -4.02 -16.21
CA ALA A 11 4.84 -2.96 -15.83
C ALA A 11 4.29 -2.08 -14.70
N GLY A 12 3.54 -2.63 -13.75
CA GLY A 12 3.24 -1.96 -12.49
C GLY A 12 4.48 -1.90 -11.60
N HIS A 13 4.48 -1.06 -10.56
CA HIS A 13 5.64 -0.84 -9.69
C HIS A 13 6.22 -2.14 -9.10
N ASN A 14 5.39 -3.13 -8.74
CA ASN A 14 5.86 -4.43 -8.25
C ASN A 14 6.53 -5.25 -9.34
N GLY A 15 5.96 -5.29 -10.56
CA GLY A 15 6.55 -5.99 -11.70
C GLY A 15 7.88 -5.37 -12.10
N LEU A 16 7.96 -4.03 -12.16
CA LEU A 16 9.19 -3.30 -12.44
C LEU A 16 10.26 -3.55 -11.36
N THR A 17 9.86 -3.58 -10.08
CA THR A 17 10.79 -3.91 -8.97
C THR A 17 11.36 -5.31 -9.14
N ASN A 18 10.50 -6.31 -9.37
CA ASN A 18 10.94 -7.69 -9.56
C ASN A 18 11.88 -7.80 -10.77
N ALA A 19 11.49 -7.22 -11.92
CA ALA A 19 12.30 -7.22 -13.14
C ALA A 19 13.68 -6.56 -12.94
N ALA A 20 13.72 -5.43 -12.20
CA ALA A 20 14.97 -4.73 -11.93
C ALA A 20 15.93 -5.57 -11.06
N TYR A 21 15.42 -6.27 -10.04
CA TYR A 21 16.26 -7.20 -9.27
C TYR A 21 16.76 -8.40 -10.10
N LEU A 22 15.92 -8.96 -10.97
CA LEU A 22 16.34 -10.04 -11.88
C LEU A 22 17.42 -9.56 -12.85
N ALA A 23 17.23 -8.38 -13.47
CA ALA A 23 18.22 -7.80 -14.38
C ALA A 23 19.52 -7.45 -13.66
N LYS A 24 19.45 -6.88 -12.45
CA LYS A 24 20.61 -6.62 -11.58
C LYS A 24 21.39 -7.89 -11.24
N ALA A 25 20.69 -9.03 -11.14
CA ALA A 25 21.32 -10.33 -10.95
C ALA A 25 21.94 -10.91 -12.24
N GLY A 26 21.92 -10.19 -13.35
CA GLY A 26 22.53 -10.58 -14.62
C GLY A 26 21.63 -11.37 -15.57
N LEU A 27 20.33 -11.50 -15.28
CA LEU A 27 19.39 -12.15 -16.18
C LEU A 27 18.96 -11.21 -17.31
N LYS A 28 18.75 -11.76 -18.51
CA LYS A 28 18.12 -11.07 -19.62
C LYS A 28 16.60 -11.05 -19.41
N VAL A 29 16.05 -9.86 -19.07
CA VAL A 29 14.66 -9.69 -18.64
C VAL A 29 13.86 -8.84 -19.62
N ALA A 30 12.65 -9.28 -19.97
CA ALA A 30 11.64 -8.47 -20.63
C ALA A 30 10.44 -8.27 -19.73
N VAL A 31 9.93 -7.03 -19.66
CA VAL A 31 8.64 -6.68 -19.05
C VAL A 31 7.63 -6.39 -20.14
N LEU A 32 6.50 -7.07 -20.11
CA LEU A 32 5.42 -6.91 -21.09
C LEU A 32 4.25 -6.18 -20.46
N GLU A 33 3.89 -5.02 -20.99
CA GLU A 33 2.78 -4.19 -20.52
C GLU A 33 1.72 -4.04 -21.61
N ARG A 34 0.47 -4.27 -21.25
CA ARG A 34 -0.65 -4.17 -22.21
C ARG A 34 -0.98 -2.74 -22.64
N ASN A 35 -0.70 -1.75 -21.77
CA ASN A 35 -0.99 -0.35 -22.05
C ASN A 35 0.20 0.31 -22.78
N PRO A 36 -0.01 1.47 -23.44
CA PRO A 36 1.08 2.25 -24.03
C PRO A 36 1.96 2.95 -22.98
N HIS A 37 1.66 2.81 -21.70
CA HIS A 37 2.38 3.44 -20.59
C HIS A 37 2.56 2.47 -19.42
N ILE A 38 3.61 2.67 -18.66
CA ILE A 38 3.95 1.89 -17.46
C ILE A 38 3.32 2.49 -16.19
N GLY A 39 3.41 1.77 -15.06
CA GLY A 39 3.13 2.28 -13.73
C GLY A 39 2.01 1.55 -12.99
N GLY A 40 1.05 0.94 -13.70
CA GLY A 40 -0.08 0.28 -13.03
C GLY A 40 -0.81 1.26 -12.10
N ALA A 41 -0.94 0.91 -10.80
CA ALA A 41 -1.60 1.77 -9.81
C ALA A 41 -0.81 3.05 -9.46
N THR A 42 0.48 3.14 -9.82
CA THR A 42 1.30 4.35 -9.60
C THR A 42 1.36 5.25 -10.84
N VAL A 43 0.60 4.97 -11.90
CA VAL A 43 0.64 5.76 -13.13
C VAL A 43 0.22 7.20 -12.88
N SER A 44 1.00 8.15 -13.43
CA SER A 44 0.59 9.54 -13.59
C SER A 44 0.44 9.83 -15.08
N ARG A 45 -0.66 10.48 -15.45
CA ARG A 45 -1.01 10.73 -16.85
C ARG A 45 -1.47 12.18 -17.03
N GLU A 46 -1.15 12.73 -18.17
CA GLU A 46 -1.80 13.91 -18.68
C GLU A 46 -3.16 13.51 -19.23
N LEU A 47 -4.24 13.94 -18.59
CA LEU A 47 -5.63 13.67 -18.98
C LEU A 47 -6.32 14.88 -19.58
N TYR A 48 -5.76 16.05 -19.35
CA TYR A 48 -6.12 17.33 -19.94
C TYR A 48 -4.84 18.12 -20.17
N GLU A 49 -4.74 18.88 -21.21
CA GLU A 49 -3.52 19.60 -21.61
C GLU A 49 -2.94 20.42 -20.46
N GLY A 50 -1.67 20.18 -20.13
CA GLY A 50 -0.97 20.80 -19.01
C GLY A 50 -1.26 20.21 -17.63
N TRP A 51 -2.23 19.29 -17.49
CA TRP A 51 -2.63 18.71 -16.20
C TRP A 51 -2.25 17.24 -16.07
N HIS A 52 -1.34 16.96 -15.13
CA HIS A 52 -0.86 15.62 -14.84
C HIS A 52 -1.48 15.10 -13.53
N TYR A 53 -2.11 13.94 -13.59
CA TYR A 53 -2.79 13.32 -12.47
C TYR A 53 -2.21 11.96 -12.14
N SER A 54 -2.06 11.67 -10.84
CA SER A 54 -1.86 10.30 -10.36
C SER A 54 -3.22 9.59 -10.34
N ASN A 55 -3.38 8.54 -11.16
CA ASN A 55 -4.71 7.97 -11.42
C ASN A 55 -5.29 7.21 -10.22
N CYS A 56 -4.45 6.47 -9.47
CA CYS A 56 -4.89 5.64 -8.35
C CYS A 56 -4.19 6.01 -7.05
N SER A 57 -2.93 5.60 -6.86
CA SER A 57 -2.17 5.98 -5.68
C SER A 57 -1.87 7.48 -5.68
N TYR A 58 -1.76 8.08 -4.50
CA TYR A 58 -1.63 9.53 -4.34
C TYR A 58 -0.50 9.92 -3.38
N VAL A 59 -0.09 9.02 -2.47
CA VAL A 59 1.00 9.23 -1.54
C VAL A 59 1.93 8.01 -1.47
N SER A 60 3.17 8.22 -1.05
CA SER A 60 4.17 7.19 -0.84
C SER A 60 4.54 7.12 0.64
N SER A 61 4.52 5.91 1.20
CA SER A 61 4.96 5.61 2.55
C SER A 61 5.63 4.23 2.63
N LEU A 62 5.02 3.23 1.95
CA LEU A 62 5.33 1.82 2.14
C LEU A 62 6.41 1.29 1.18
N LEU A 63 6.91 2.10 0.23
CA LEU A 63 8.05 1.70 -0.58
C LEU A 63 9.27 1.49 0.32
N ARG A 64 9.78 0.27 0.33
CA ARG A 64 10.85 -0.11 1.26
C ARG A 64 12.15 0.63 0.96
N PRO A 65 12.83 1.19 1.98
CA PRO A 65 14.11 1.87 1.80
C PRO A 65 15.18 0.99 1.16
N GLU A 66 15.12 -0.33 1.42
CA GLU A 66 16.03 -1.30 0.82
C GLU A 66 15.89 -1.33 -0.70
N ILE A 67 14.65 -1.31 -1.21
CA ILE A 67 14.38 -1.27 -2.66
C ILE A 67 14.89 0.04 -3.27
N THR A 68 14.62 1.17 -2.59
CA THR A 68 15.07 2.49 -3.01
C THR A 68 16.61 2.56 -3.12
N ARG A 69 17.31 2.00 -2.13
CA ARG A 69 18.77 1.94 -2.09
C ARG A 69 19.33 0.96 -3.11
N ASP A 70 18.82 -0.28 -3.10
CA ASP A 70 19.37 -1.37 -3.90
C ASP A 70 19.21 -1.14 -5.41
N LEU A 71 18.11 -0.49 -5.80
CA LEU A 71 17.83 -0.14 -7.19
C LEU A 71 18.24 1.31 -7.53
N GLU A 72 18.93 2.01 -6.62
CA GLU A 72 19.47 3.36 -6.82
C GLU A 72 18.41 4.37 -7.32
N LEU A 73 17.15 4.26 -6.83
CA LEU A 73 16.03 5.03 -7.38
C LEU A 73 16.23 6.56 -7.34
N PRO A 74 16.88 7.17 -6.34
CA PRO A 74 17.22 8.60 -6.36
C PRO A 74 18.10 8.99 -7.53
N ARG A 75 19.08 8.14 -7.92
CA ARG A 75 19.94 8.34 -9.10
C ARG A 75 19.13 8.36 -10.40
N HIS A 76 18.01 7.66 -10.41
CA HIS A 76 17.06 7.60 -11.52
C HIS A 76 15.95 8.65 -11.42
N GLY A 77 16.05 9.60 -10.47
CA GLY A 77 15.20 10.78 -10.36
C GLY A 77 14.05 10.66 -9.36
N LEU A 78 13.98 9.59 -8.56
CA LEU A 78 12.96 9.50 -7.50
C LEU A 78 13.29 10.47 -6.36
N GLN A 79 12.35 11.36 -6.07
CA GLN A 79 12.36 12.21 -4.89
C GLN A 79 10.98 12.15 -4.23
N VAL A 80 10.95 11.77 -2.96
CA VAL A 80 9.73 11.76 -2.15
C VAL A 80 9.85 12.87 -1.11
N VAL A 81 8.86 13.77 -1.07
CA VAL A 81 8.82 14.92 -0.15
C VAL A 81 7.83 14.60 0.96
N PRO A 82 8.29 14.45 2.22
CA PRO A 82 7.39 14.24 3.34
C PRO A 82 6.46 15.44 3.53
N PHE A 83 5.18 15.19 3.85
CA PHE A 83 4.29 16.24 4.29
C PHE A 83 4.16 16.26 5.82
N GLY A 84 3.95 17.46 6.37
CA GLY A 84 4.11 17.69 7.81
C GLY A 84 2.87 17.51 8.66
N GLY A 85 1.76 17.01 8.10
CA GLY A 85 0.51 16.87 8.84
C GLY A 85 -0.73 16.87 7.96
N GLY A 86 -1.85 17.26 8.54
CA GLY A 86 -3.15 17.32 7.88
C GLY A 86 -4.21 17.83 8.85
N ALA A 87 -5.47 17.81 8.45
CA ALA A 87 -6.56 18.24 9.31
C ALA A 87 -7.79 17.35 9.14
N THR A 88 -8.54 17.15 10.23
CA THR A 88 -9.88 16.59 10.20
C THR A 88 -10.90 17.69 10.47
N PHE A 89 -11.77 17.94 9.52
CA PHE A 89 -12.83 18.94 9.63
C PHE A 89 -14.02 18.37 10.42
N MET A 90 -14.55 19.20 11.33
CA MET A 90 -15.65 18.82 12.20
C MET A 90 -16.95 19.49 11.75
N GLN A 91 -18.08 18.83 11.97
CA GLN A 91 -19.40 19.35 11.60
C GLN A 91 -19.77 20.67 12.27
N ASN A 92 -19.19 20.98 13.44
CA ASN A 92 -19.39 22.23 14.15
C ASN A 92 -18.59 23.41 13.60
N GLY A 93 -17.83 23.23 12.49
CA GLY A 93 -16.99 24.25 11.89
C GLY A 93 -15.59 24.38 12.50
N ASP A 94 -15.23 23.56 13.48
CA ASP A 94 -13.88 23.44 14.00
C ASP A 94 -13.07 22.39 13.21
N HIS A 95 -11.78 22.23 13.53
CA HIS A 95 -10.93 21.20 12.97
C HIS A 95 -10.02 20.61 14.04
N PHE A 96 -9.49 19.43 13.77
CA PHE A 96 -8.40 18.82 14.51
C PHE A 96 -7.16 18.77 13.60
N GLY A 97 -6.07 19.44 14.00
CA GLY A 97 -4.81 19.49 13.27
C GLY A 97 -3.86 18.34 13.64
N SER A 98 -3.47 17.55 12.65
CA SER A 98 -2.43 16.54 12.82
C SER A 98 -1.06 17.13 12.46
N TYR A 99 -0.16 17.27 13.42
CA TYR A 99 1.17 17.84 13.24
C TYR A 99 2.25 16.77 13.39
N SER A 100 3.34 16.87 12.62
CA SER A 100 4.56 16.07 12.81
C SER A 100 5.33 16.51 14.04
N ASP A 101 5.34 17.82 14.36
CA ASP A 101 5.96 18.37 15.57
C ASP A 101 5.20 17.93 16.82
N TYR A 102 5.92 17.30 17.75
CA TYR A 102 5.34 16.74 18.97
C TYR A 102 4.67 17.80 19.86
N GLY A 103 5.31 18.93 20.04
CA GLY A 103 4.79 19.99 20.92
C GLY A 103 3.50 20.62 20.36
N ARG A 104 3.42 20.81 19.04
CA ARG A 104 2.20 21.26 18.37
C ARG A 104 1.10 20.21 18.46
N LYS A 105 1.43 18.95 18.20
CA LYS A 105 0.50 17.83 18.30
C LYS A 105 -0.09 17.70 19.72
N TYR A 106 0.76 17.75 20.76
CA TYR A 106 0.29 17.69 22.14
C TYR A 106 -0.69 18.82 22.46
N ARG A 107 -0.35 20.06 22.08
CA ARG A 107 -1.24 21.23 22.30
C ARG A 107 -2.56 21.09 21.56
N GLU A 108 -2.51 20.59 20.34
CA GLU A 108 -3.72 20.37 19.54
C GLU A 108 -4.63 19.29 20.15
N ILE A 109 -4.09 18.15 20.54
CA ILE A 109 -4.86 17.13 21.26
C ILE A 109 -5.43 17.70 22.57
N ALA A 110 -4.61 18.43 23.34
CA ALA A 110 -5.03 19.04 24.61
C ALA A 110 -6.10 20.13 24.46
N ARG A 111 -6.21 20.74 23.28
CA ARG A 111 -7.32 21.67 22.94
C ARG A 111 -8.68 20.98 22.98
N HIS A 112 -8.71 19.69 22.60
CA HIS A 112 -9.92 18.86 22.63
C HIS A 112 -10.05 18.07 23.93
N SER A 113 -8.97 17.40 24.39
CA SER A 113 -8.95 16.65 25.64
C SER A 113 -7.52 16.58 26.22
N LYS A 114 -7.37 17.07 27.46
CA LYS A 114 -6.10 16.92 28.22
C LYS A 114 -5.82 15.45 28.56
N ARG A 115 -6.86 14.65 28.77
CA ARG A 115 -6.73 13.21 29.02
C ARG A 115 -6.11 12.52 27.83
N ASP A 116 -6.64 12.80 26.63
CA ASP A 116 -6.15 12.22 25.38
C ASP A 116 -4.72 12.65 25.06
N ALA A 117 -4.38 13.92 25.31
CA ALA A 117 -3.00 14.40 25.15
C ALA A 117 -2.02 13.64 26.05
N ASN A 118 -2.40 13.33 27.29
CA ASN A 118 -1.58 12.54 28.20
C ASN A 118 -1.52 11.06 27.80
N ALA A 119 -2.58 10.51 27.22
CA ALA A 119 -2.63 9.14 26.75
C ALA A 119 -1.84 8.92 25.44
N TYR A 120 -1.60 9.98 24.67
CA TYR A 120 -0.98 9.89 23.34
C TYR A 120 0.42 9.26 23.37
N GLU A 121 1.22 9.51 24.40
CA GLU A 121 2.56 8.90 24.55
C GLU A 121 2.47 7.37 24.70
N ARG A 122 1.52 6.89 25.49
CA ARG A 122 1.29 5.45 25.66
C ARG A 122 0.85 4.83 24.33
N TYR A 123 -0.13 5.43 23.66
CA TYR A 123 -0.56 5.00 22.31
C TYR A 123 0.62 4.88 21.34
N LYS A 124 1.45 5.93 21.27
CA LYS A 124 2.63 5.96 20.40
C LYS A 124 3.66 4.89 20.77
N ALA A 125 3.92 4.68 22.06
CA ALA A 125 4.86 3.67 22.53
C ALA A 125 4.40 2.26 22.17
N ASP A 126 3.11 1.94 22.37
CA ASP A 126 2.52 0.64 22.10
C ASP A 126 2.49 0.35 20.59
N THR A 127 2.05 1.32 19.77
CA THR A 127 2.08 1.21 18.30
C THR A 127 3.50 1.04 17.78
N SER A 128 4.47 1.78 18.33
CA SER A 128 5.88 1.66 17.94
C SER A 128 6.49 0.31 18.33
N ARG A 129 6.06 -0.28 19.45
CA ARG A 129 6.47 -1.63 19.86
C ARG A 129 6.01 -2.66 18.82
N GLN A 130 4.76 -2.62 18.38
CA GLN A 130 4.22 -3.49 17.34
C GLN A 130 4.93 -3.27 15.99
N THR A 131 5.20 -2.02 15.62
CA THR A 131 5.96 -1.69 14.41
C THR A 131 7.36 -2.32 14.42
N ARG A 132 8.10 -2.20 15.52
CA ARG A 132 9.44 -2.83 15.66
C ARG A 132 9.40 -4.34 15.58
N LEU A 133 8.32 -4.97 16.06
CA LEU A 133 8.14 -6.42 15.98
C LEU A 133 7.93 -6.89 14.54
N ILE A 134 7.05 -6.21 13.78
CA ILE A 134 6.58 -6.70 12.47
C ILE A 134 7.46 -6.24 11.31
N ARG A 135 7.96 -5.02 11.35
CA ARG A 135 8.74 -4.43 10.25
C ARG A 135 9.87 -5.30 9.71
N PRO A 136 10.67 -6.03 10.54
CA PRO A 136 11.71 -6.93 10.05
C PRO A 136 11.20 -8.12 9.21
N PHE A 137 9.92 -8.48 9.32
CA PHE A 137 9.33 -9.60 8.57
C PHE A 137 8.83 -9.20 7.19
N LEU A 138 8.66 -7.90 6.90
CA LEU A 138 8.09 -7.44 5.63
C LEU A 138 8.92 -7.83 4.38
N LEU A 139 10.21 -8.10 4.54
CA LEU A 139 11.11 -8.54 3.47
C LEU A 139 11.52 -10.02 3.59
N LYS A 140 10.95 -10.75 4.54
CA LYS A 140 11.25 -12.18 4.71
C LYS A 140 10.18 -13.03 4.05
N THR A 141 10.62 -14.12 3.43
CA THR A 141 9.70 -15.17 3.02
C THR A 141 9.12 -15.83 4.27
N PRO A 142 7.77 -15.93 4.40
CA PRO A 142 7.18 -16.65 5.53
C PRO A 142 7.68 -18.11 5.58
N PRO A 143 8.04 -18.64 6.77
CA PRO A 143 8.44 -20.04 6.88
C PRO A 143 7.26 -20.96 6.60
N ASP A 144 7.53 -22.11 5.99
CA ASP A 144 6.51 -23.14 5.80
C ASP A 144 6.35 -23.96 7.09
N PRO A 145 5.22 -23.81 7.84
CA PRO A 145 5.01 -24.51 9.11
C PRO A 145 4.76 -26.03 8.93
N THR A 146 4.54 -26.48 7.69
CA THR A 146 4.28 -27.88 7.37
C THR A 146 5.53 -28.64 6.91
N SER A 147 6.63 -27.93 6.65
CA SER A 147 7.87 -28.49 6.15
C SER A 147 8.73 -29.01 7.31
N LEU A 148 9.25 -30.22 7.15
CA LEU A 148 10.21 -30.82 8.08
C LEU A 148 11.68 -30.68 7.63
N ARG A 149 11.95 -29.89 6.59
CA ARG A 149 13.31 -29.66 6.12
C ARG A 149 14.09 -28.85 7.16
N PRO A 150 15.36 -29.17 7.46
CA PRO A 150 16.15 -28.47 8.48
C PRO A 150 16.21 -26.96 8.29
N ARG A 151 16.26 -26.48 7.04
CA ARG A 151 16.24 -25.04 6.71
C ARG A 151 14.91 -24.40 7.13
N ASP A 152 13.78 -25.00 6.76
CA ASP A 152 12.46 -24.44 7.04
C ASP A 152 12.16 -24.44 8.54
N LEU A 153 12.61 -25.48 9.27
CA LEU A 153 12.53 -25.55 10.73
C LEU A 153 13.36 -24.44 11.39
N LYS A 154 14.59 -24.19 10.88
CA LYS A 154 15.39 -23.07 11.35
C LYS A 154 14.70 -21.73 11.11
N ASP A 155 14.17 -21.51 9.90
CA ASP A 155 13.46 -20.28 9.53
C ASP A 155 12.20 -20.10 10.41
N LEU A 156 11.51 -21.19 10.78
CA LEU A 156 10.37 -21.16 11.71
C LEU A 156 10.81 -20.76 13.13
N VAL A 157 11.92 -21.30 13.63
CA VAL A 157 12.48 -20.91 14.93
C VAL A 157 12.91 -19.44 14.94
N ASP A 158 13.61 -18.99 13.89
CA ASP A 158 14.04 -17.59 13.76
C ASP A 158 12.84 -16.63 13.61
N PHE A 159 11.74 -17.09 13.01
CA PHE A 159 10.47 -16.35 12.96
C PHE A 159 9.80 -16.29 14.34
N ALA A 160 9.75 -17.39 15.07
CA ALA A 160 9.07 -17.48 16.38
C ALA A 160 9.82 -16.76 17.50
N ARG A 161 11.16 -16.69 17.42
CA ARG A 161 12.03 -16.15 18.50
C ARG A 161 11.61 -14.77 19.03
N PRO A 162 11.29 -13.74 18.20
CA PRO A 162 10.85 -12.44 18.72
C PRO A 162 9.58 -12.54 19.56
N PHE A 163 8.65 -13.43 19.20
CA PHE A 163 7.39 -13.64 19.93
C PHE A 163 7.61 -14.36 21.26
N VAL A 164 8.50 -15.35 21.28
CA VAL A 164 8.87 -16.04 22.53
C VAL A 164 9.61 -15.10 23.49
N ASN A 165 10.49 -14.23 22.96
CA ASN A 165 11.29 -13.31 23.77
C ASN A 165 10.47 -12.20 24.44
N MET A 166 9.24 -11.92 23.97
CA MET A 166 8.39 -10.89 24.60
C MET A 166 7.61 -11.41 25.82
N GLY A 167 7.68 -12.71 26.10
CA GLY A 167 6.95 -13.35 27.20
C GLY A 167 5.45 -13.51 26.93
N GLU A 168 4.75 -14.09 27.90
CA GLU A 168 3.33 -14.42 27.77
C GLU A 168 2.46 -13.16 27.62
N GLU A 169 2.65 -12.17 28.47
CA GLU A 169 1.89 -10.90 28.44
C GLU A 169 2.07 -10.18 27.09
N GLY A 170 3.31 -10.03 26.62
CA GLY A 170 3.59 -9.39 25.36
C GLY A 170 3.02 -10.15 24.15
N LEU A 171 2.99 -11.48 24.21
CA LEU A 171 2.37 -12.29 23.17
C LEU A 171 0.84 -12.12 23.15
N LEU A 172 0.20 -12.13 24.31
CA LEU A 172 -1.25 -11.91 24.45
C LEU A 172 -1.65 -10.51 23.96
N ASP A 173 -0.91 -9.47 24.35
CA ASP A 173 -1.10 -8.10 23.87
C ASP A 173 -0.98 -8.01 22.34
N THR A 174 -0.03 -8.72 21.77
CA THR A 174 0.17 -8.74 20.32
C THR A 174 -0.98 -9.43 19.59
N ILE A 175 -1.43 -10.59 20.08
CA ILE A 175 -2.58 -11.31 19.53
C ILE A 175 -3.83 -10.45 19.64
N LYS A 176 -4.08 -9.84 20.82
CA LYS A 176 -5.19 -8.91 21.03
C LYS A 176 -5.14 -7.78 19.99
N PHE A 177 -4.01 -7.10 19.88
CA PHE A 177 -3.83 -6.00 18.93
C PHE A 177 -4.13 -6.41 17.48
N TRP A 178 -3.65 -7.59 17.03
CA TRP A 178 -3.84 -8.04 15.65
C TRP A 178 -5.26 -8.48 15.33
N THR A 179 -6.04 -8.83 16.34
CA THR A 179 -7.42 -9.32 16.17
C THR A 179 -8.47 -8.27 16.49
N THR A 180 -8.11 -7.21 17.20
CA THR A 180 -9.06 -6.15 17.55
C THR A 180 -9.38 -5.22 16.38
N SER A 181 -10.49 -4.48 16.49
CA SER A 181 -10.84 -3.42 15.57
C SER A 181 -10.02 -2.16 15.86
N VAL A 182 -9.85 -1.29 14.85
CA VAL A 182 -9.18 0.00 15.05
C VAL A 182 -9.98 0.91 15.98
N GLY A 183 -11.30 0.85 15.91
CA GLY A 183 -12.18 1.62 16.80
C GLY A 183 -12.01 1.23 18.27
N ASP A 184 -12.05 -0.06 18.58
CA ASP A 184 -11.85 -0.57 19.95
C ASP A 184 -10.43 -0.28 20.44
N TYR A 185 -9.41 -0.50 19.61
CA TYR A 185 -8.03 -0.20 19.96
C TYR A 185 -7.80 1.27 20.30
N LEU A 186 -8.32 2.18 19.48
CA LEU A 186 -8.20 3.62 19.75
C LEU A 186 -9.03 4.04 20.98
N GLY A 187 -10.16 3.38 21.26
CA GLY A 187 -10.99 3.59 22.43
C GLY A 187 -10.29 3.28 23.76
N GLU A 188 -9.23 2.42 23.75
CA GLU A 188 -8.42 2.15 24.95
C GLU A 188 -7.57 3.36 25.38
N TYR A 189 -7.31 4.30 24.47
CA TYR A 189 -6.46 5.48 24.72
C TYR A 189 -7.25 6.78 24.73
N PHE A 190 -8.19 6.97 23.79
CA PHE A 190 -8.81 8.25 23.50
C PHE A 190 -10.31 8.24 23.79
N GLU A 191 -10.80 9.34 24.36
CA GLU A 191 -12.24 9.58 24.55
C GLU A 191 -12.82 10.44 23.41
N THR A 192 -12.02 11.30 22.79
CA THR A 192 -12.46 12.28 21.79
C THR A 192 -12.63 11.65 20.41
N ASP A 193 -13.82 11.77 19.83
CA ASP A 193 -14.15 11.09 18.58
C ASP A 193 -13.32 11.58 17.38
N VAL A 194 -13.09 12.88 17.24
CA VAL A 194 -12.29 13.41 16.13
C VAL A 194 -10.85 12.89 16.16
N ILE A 195 -10.26 12.68 17.34
CA ILE A 195 -8.92 12.13 17.50
C ILE A 195 -8.91 10.65 17.06
N LYS A 196 -9.93 9.88 17.49
CA LYS A 196 -10.09 8.48 17.05
C LYS A 196 -10.30 8.40 15.54
N ALA A 197 -11.17 9.23 14.97
CA ALA A 197 -11.46 9.23 13.53
C ALA A 197 -10.23 9.56 12.67
N GLN A 198 -9.44 10.56 13.08
CA GLN A 198 -8.18 10.92 12.41
C GLN A 198 -7.22 9.73 12.31
N HIS A 199 -7.09 8.94 13.36
CA HIS A 199 -6.22 7.76 13.34
C HIS A 199 -6.87 6.55 12.67
N ALA A 200 -8.18 6.39 12.81
CA ALA A 200 -8.92 5.24 12.28
C ALA A 200 -8.92 5.17 10.75
N GLY A 201 -8.79 6.30 10.05
CA GLY A 201 -8.63 6.34 8.60
C GLY A 201 -7.54 5.39 8.11
N SER A 202 -6.37 5.40 8.75
CA SER A 202 -5.27 4.46 8.44
C SER A 202 -5.62 2.98 8.71
N GLY A 203 -6.66 2.70 9.48
CA GLY A 203 -7.13 1.32 9.77
C GLY A 203 -8.04 0.72 8.71
N ILE A 204 -8.54 1.53 7.77
CA ILE A 204 -9.49 1.07 6.74
C ILE A 204 -8.98 1.24 5.31
N ILE A 205 -7.91 2.02 5.07
CA ILE A 205 -7.35 2.24 3.74
C ILE A 205 -7.01 0.91 3.06
N GLY A 206 -7.47 0.76 1.82
CA GLY A 206 -7.19 -0.41 1.00
C GLY A 206 -7.94 -1.68 1.41
N THR A 207 -8.90 -1.57 2.32
CA THR A 207 -9.74 -2.69 2.77
C THR A 207 -11.19 -2.52 2.35
N ALA A 208 -11.97 -3.59 2.47
CA ALA A 208 -13.42 -3.58 2.39
C ALA A 208 -13.98 -3.88 3.80
N LEU A 209 -13.53 -3.10 4.80
CA LEU A 209 -13.82 -3.27 6.23
C LEU A 209 -14.19 -1.92 6.84
N GLY A 210 -15.04 -1.94 7.88
CA GLY A 210 -15.35 -0.79 8.72
C GLY A 210 -14.39 -0.65 9.89
N VAL A 211 -14.50 0.45 10.63
CA VAL A 211 -13.60 0.77 11.75
C VAL A 211 -13.78 -0.17 12.96
N TYR A 212 -14.92 -0.85 13.06
CA TYR A 212 -15.17 -1.88 14.06
C TYR A 212 -15.01 -3.31 13.55
N SER A 213 -14.53 -3.49 12.31
CA SER A 213 -14.21 -4.82 11.81
C SER A 213 -12.95 -5.38 12.47
N PRO A 214 -12.93 -6.66 12.92
CA PRO A 214 -11.76 -7.29 13.52
C PRO A 214 -10.53 -7.23 12.61
N GLY A 215 -9.35 -7.01 13.21
CA GLY A 215 -8.07 -6.96 12.51
C GLY A 215 -7.73 -5.60 11.90
N THR A 216 -8.59 -4.60 11.99
CA THR A 216 -8.32 -3.26 11.41
C THR A 216 -7.28 -2.47 12.22
N ALA A 217 -7.02 -2.81 13.49
CA ALA A 217 -5.87 -2.28 14.22
C ALA A 217 -4.52 -2.70 13.58
N TYR A 218 -4.43 -3.91 13.03
CA TYR A 218 -3.26 -4.31 12.26
C TYR A 218 -3.13 -3.54 10.94
N VAL A 219 -4.24 -3.20 10.28
CA VAL A 219 -4.23 -2.35 9.07
C VAL A 219 -3.67 -0.97 9.37
N LEU A 220 -4.07 -0.36 10.50
CA LEU A 220 -3.50 0.91 10.98
C LEU A 220 -1.97 0.77 11.18
N LEU A 221 -1.53 -0.30 11.84
CA LEU A 221 -0.10 -0.57 12.03
C LEU A 221 0.64 -0.68 10.69
N HIS A 222 0.06 -1.38 9.71
CA HIS A 222 0.64 -1.53 8.38
C HIS A 222 0.99 -0.18 7.77
N HIS A 223 0.10 0.80 7.85
CA HIS A 223 0.33 2.15 7.34
C HIS A 223 1.36 2.96 8.15
N TYR A 224 1.60 2.60 9.40
CA TYR A 224 2.62 3.22 10.26
C TYR A 224 4.01 2.56 10.15
N MET A 225 4.15 1.49 9.35
CA MET A 225 5.43 0.81 9.10
C MET A 225 6.23 1.40 7.92
N GLY A 226 5.67 2.39 7.21
CA GLY A 226 6.34 3.09 6.13
C GLY A 226 7.58 3.84 6.58
N ASP A 227 8.35 4.30 5.60
CA ASP A 227 9.59 5.04 5.84
C ASP A 227 9.84 5.99 4.67
N VAL A 228 9.96 7.27 4.97
CA VAL A 228 10.37 8.29 4.00
C VAL A 228 11.61 8.99 4.56
N ASP A 229 12.74 8.83 3.89
CA ASP A 229 14.05 9.40 4.27
C ASP A 229 14.44 9.13 5.73
N GLY A 230 14.22 7.89 6.21
CA GLY A 230 14.54 7.47 7.58
C GLY A 230 13.50 7.86 8.64
N ASN A 231 12.44 8.57 8.24
CA ASN A 231 11.33 8.90 9.13
C ASN A 231 10.27 7.79 9.09
N VAL A 232 10.32 6.89 10.08
CA VAL A 232 9.36 5.79 10.21
C VAL A 232 7.96 6.31 10.47
N GLY A 233 6.98 5.83 9.69
CA GLY A 233 5.59 6.27 9.74
C GLY A 233 5.30 7.56 8.96
N ALA A 234 6.30 8.17 8.34
CA ALA A 234 6.10 9.33 7.49
C ALA A 234 5.47 8.96 6.14
N TRP A 235 4.68 9.89 5.62
CA TRP A 235 4.07 9.84 4.31
C TRP A 235 4.57 11.02 3.49
N GLY A 236 4.61 10.86 2.16
CA GLY A 236 5.11 11.91 1.30
C GLY A 236 4.57 11.84 -0.12
N PHE A 237 4.79 12.93 -0.86
CA PHE A 237 4.47 13.03 -2.27
C PHE A 237 5.69 12.72 -3.12
N ALA A 238 5.54 11.86 -4.11
CA ALA A 238 6.57 11.70 -5.13
C ALA A 238 6.56 12.93 -6.05
N ARG A 239 7.70 13.59 -6.18
CA ARG A 239 7.84 14.77 -7.04
C ARG A 239 7.58 14.40 -8.50
N GLY A 240 6.64 15.08 -9.14
CA GLY A 240 6.15 14.73 -10.48
C GLY A 240 5.02 13.69 -10.48
N GLY A 241 4.39 13.47 -9.31
CA GLY A 241 3.30 12.51 -9.13
C GLY A 241 3.80 11.08 -8.88
N MET A 242 2.88 10.18 -8.57
CA MET A 242 3.22 8.79 -8.24
C MET A 242 3.89 8.03 -9.38
N GLY A 243 3.68 8.47 -10.64
CA GLY A 243 4.37 7.93 -11.81
C GLY A 243 5.90 8.04 -11.75
N ALA A 244 6.44 8.98 -10.96
CA ALA A 244 7.87 9.11 -10.75
C ALA A 244 8.50 7.84 -10.14
N ILE A 245 7.77 7.10 -9.32
CA ILE A 245 8.21 5.80 -8.76
C ILE A 245 8.40 4.77 -9.89
N ALA A 246 7.38 4.61 -10.73
CA ALA A 246 7.45 3.67 -11.86
C ALA A 246 8.53 4.08 -12.88
N ASN A 247 8.67 5.37 -13.13
CA ASN A 247 9.70 5.90 -14.03
C ASN A 247 11.11 5.65 -13.50
N ALA A 248 11.35 5.84 -12.20
CA ALA A 248 12.63 5.55 -11.58
C ALA A 248 12.97 4.05 -11.62
N LEU A 249 11.99 3.19 -11.30
CA LEU A 249 12.12 1.73 -11.40
C LEU A 249 12.40 1.28 -12.84
N SER A 250 11.71 1.85 -13.82
CA SER A 250 11.93 1.59 -15.25
C SER A 250 13.35 1.95 -15.68
N LYS A 251 13.82 3.14 -15.33
CA LYS A 251 15.19 3.58 -15.63
C LYS A 251 16.25 2.69 -14.95
N SER A 252 16.00 2.29 -13.70
CA SER A 252 16.85 1.36 -12.98
C SER A 252 16.91 0.00 -13.68
N LEU A 253 15.76 -0.58 -14.04
CA LEU A 253 15.71 -1.82 -14.83
C LEU A 253 16.51 -1.72 -16.13
N GLN A 254 16.31 -0.64 -16.90
CA GLN A 254 17.01 -0.41 -18.16
C GLN A 254 18.53 -0.24 -17.97
N SER A 255 18.95 0.39 -16.86
CA SER A 255 20.38 0.53 -16.55
C SER A 255 21.08 -0.82 -16.27
N PHE A 256 20.32 -1.83 -15.87
CA PHE A 256 20.77 -3.21 -15.73
C PHE A 256 20.54 -4.06 -16.99
N GLY A 257 20.15 -3.46 -18.12
CA GLY A 257 19.96 -4.14 -19.40
C GLY A 257 18.59 -4.82 -19.59
N GLY A 258 17.63 -4.56 -18.72
CA GLY A 258 16.26 -5.06 -18.90
C GLY A 258 15.48 -4.24 -19.95
N GLU A 259 14.54 -4.89 -20.61
CA GLU A 259 13.68 -4.31 -21.65
C GLU A 259 12.25 -4.15 -21.15
N ILE A 260 11.55 -3.10 -21.61
CA ILE A 260 10.11 -2.88 -21.36
C ILE A 260 9.44 -2.73 -22.72
N ILE A 261 8.41 -3.54 -22.94
CA ILE A 261 7.64 -3.59 -24.17
C ILE A 261 6.19 -3.24 -23.83
N CYS A 262 5.78 -2.05 -24.19
CA CYS A 262 4.38 -1.60 -24.07
C CYS A 262 3.55 -2.12 -25.25
N ASP A 263 2.22 -1.94 -25.19
CA ASP A 263 1.23 -2.46 -26.15
C ASP A 263 1.34 -3.99 -26.35
N ALA A 264 1.96 -4.67 -25.38
CA ALA A 264 2.21 -6.12 -25.38
C ALA A 264 1.16 -6.84 -24.50
N ASN A 265 -0.05 -6.96 -25.00
CA ASN A 265 -1.16 -7.58 -24.26
C ASN A 265 -1.00 -9.11 -24.26
N VAL A 266 -0.57 -9.68 -23.14
CA VAL A 266 -0.43 -11.11 -22.96
C VAL A 266 -1.81 -11.79 -22.98
N ASP A 267 -1.97 -12.76 -23.88
CA ASP A 267 -3.17 -13.58 -24.04
C ASP A 267 -3.09 -14.85 -23.18
N ARG A 268 -1.94 -15.53 -23.25
CA ARG A 268 -1.74 -16.77 -22.48
C ARG A 268 -0.27 -17.01 -22.10
N ILE A 269 -0.09 -17.77 -21.03
CA ILE A 269 1.20 -18.35 -20.65
C ILE A 269 1.38 -19.67 -21.44
N ILE A 270 2.51 -19.83 -22.09
CA ILE A 270 2.87 -21.05 -22.83
C ILE A 270 3.41 -22.06 -21.82
N VAL A 271 2.68 -23.18 -21.64
CA VAL A 271 3.09 -24.28 -20.78
C VAL A 271 3.46 -25.49 -21.66
N LYS A 272 4.65 -26.09 -21.41
CA LYS A 272 5.11 -27.31 -22.07
C LYS A 272 5.69 -28.26 -21.03
N GLY A 273 5.18 -29.47 -20.96
CA GLY A 273 5.66 -30.47 -19.99
C GLY A 273 5.51 -30.03 -18.54
N GLY A 274 4.41 -29.33 -18.18
CA GLY A 274 4.17 -28.82 -16.82
C GLY A 274 5.04 -27.64 -16.41
N ARG A 275 5.70 -26.95 -17.34
CA ARG A 275 6.56 -25.79 -17.08
C ARG A 275 6.19 -24.62 -17.96
N ALA A 276 6.13 -23.42 -17.40
CA ALA A 276 6.04 -22.19 -18.18
C ALA A 276 7.30 -22.03 -19.04
N LYS A 277 7.11 -21.68 -20.33
CA LYS A 277 8.17 -21.55 -21.33
C LYS A 277 8.11 -20.21 -22.08
N GLY A 278 7.21 -19.34 -21.68
CA GLY A 278 7.01 -18.05 -22.30
C GLY A 278 5.58 -17.60 -22.26
N VAL A 279 5.26 -16.65 -23.10
CA VAL A 279 3.91 -16.08 -23.25
C VAL A 279 3.58 -15.87 -24.73
N ALA A 280 2.30 -15.91 -25.08
CA ALA A 280 1.78 -15.46 -26.36
C ALA A 280 0.97 -14.19 -26.16
N LEU A 281 1.11 -13.23 -27.07
CA LEU A 281 0.34 -11.98 -27.08
C LEU A 281 -0.94 -12.16 -27.90
N LYS A 282 -1.89 -11.25 -27.72
CA LYS A 282 -3.14 -11.23 -28.50
C LYS A 282 -2.94 -10.99 -30.00
N ASN A 283 -1.83 -10.36 -30.40
CA ASN A 283 -1.47 -10.17 -31.80
C ASN A 283 -0.81 -11.41 -32.44
N GLY A 284 -0.58 -12.49 -31.67
CA GLY A 284 0.04 -13.73 -32.11
C GLY A 284 1.54 -13.83 -31.89
N ASP A 285 2.22 -12.75 -31.45
CA ASP A 285 3.65 -12.79 -31.15
C ASP A 285 3.92 -13.69 -29.93
N GLU A 286 5.03 -14.40 -29.95
CA GLU A 286 5.47 -15.23 -28.83
C GLU A 286 6.83 -14.77 -28.30
N TYR A 287 6.91 -14.70 -26.96
CA TYR A 287 8.14 -14.44 -26.23
C TYR A 287 8.46 -15.66 -25.37
N HIS A 288 9.72 -16.13 -25.44
CA HIS A 288 10.15 -17.34 -24.75
C HIS A 288 11.11 -17.02 -23.63
N ALA A 289 10.92 -17.68 -22.47
CA ALA A 289 11.80 -17.59 -21.31
C ALA A 289 11.69 -18.85 -20.45
N ASP A 290 12.73 -19.10 -19.64
CA ASP A 290 12.72 -20.19 -18.67
C ASP A 290 11.98 -19.82 -17.37
N ILE A 291 11.81 -18.52 -17.12
CA ILE A 291 11.06 -17.98 -15.98
C ILE A 291 9.97 -17.05 -16.51
N VAL A 292 8.73 -17.25 -16.02
CA VAL A 292 7.61 -16.34 -16.27
C VAL A 292 7.09 -15.87 -14.92
N VAL A 293 7.14 -14.56 -14.69
CA VAL A 293 6.63 -13.88 -13.50
C VAL A 293 5.39 -13.11 -13.88
N SER A 294 4.30 -13.29 -13.16
CA SER A 294 3.08 -12.50 -13.36
C SER A 294 2.89 -11.52 -12.21
N ASN A 295 2.80 -10.25 -12.54
CA ASN A 295 2.41 -9.17 -11.63
C ASN A 295 0.91 -8.85 -11.70
N LEU A 296 0.14 -9.68 -12.37
CA LEU A 296 -1.32 -9.59 -12.41
C LEU A 296 -1.92 -10.17 -11.13
N ASP A 297 -3.18 -9.85 -10.88
CA ASP A 297 -3.90 -10.49 -9.78
C ASP A 297 -4.04 -12.03 -10.00
N PRO A 298 -4.25 -12.80 -8.91
CA PRO A 298 -4.30 -14.26 -9.00
C PRO A 298 -5.38 -14.79 -9.95
N LYS A 299 -6.53 -14.11 -10.08
CA LYS A 299 -7.59 -14.56 -10.99
C LYS A 299 -7.16 -14.42 -12.44
N ARG A 300 -6.65 -13.24 -12.82
CA ARG A 300 -6.15 -13.04 -14.18
C ARG A 300 -5.00 -14.00 -14.50
N THR A 301 -4.05 -14.15 -13.57
CA THR A 301 -2.92 -15.05 -13.79
C THR A 301 -3.35 -16.49 -13.96
N LEU A 302 -4.16 -17.02 -13.02
CA LEU A 302 -4.42 -18.45 -12.92
C LEU A 302 -5.69 -18.91 -13.62
N LEU A 303 -6.63 -18.00 -13.90
CA LEU A 303 -7.91 -18.37 -14.52
C LEU A 303 -8.05 -17.86 -15.96
N ASP A 304 -7.44 -16.67 -16.27
CA ASP A 304 -7.65 -16.04 -17.58
C ASP A 304 -6.50 -16.34 -18.55
N ILE A 305 -5.21 -16.19 -18.11
CA ILE A 305 -4.05 -16.34 -19.00
C ILE A 305 -3.27 -17.64 -18.81
N THR A 306 -3.66 -18.51 -17.87
CA THR A 306 -3.10 -19.87 -17.72
C THR A 306 -4.21 -20.89 -18.02
N ASP A 307 -3.91 -21.91 -18.83
CA ASP A 307 -4.86 -23.01 -19.04
C ASP A 307 -5.07 -23.75 -17.72
N GLN A 308 -6.31 -23.78 -17.23
CA GLN A 308 -6.63 -24.41 -15.94
C GLN A 308 -6.32 -25.91 -15.91
N ARG A 309 -6.17 -26.55 -17.08
CA ARG A 309 -5.77 -27.97 -17.20
C ARG A 309 -4.30 -28.20 -16.82
N ASP A 310 -3.47 -27.14 -16.91
CA ASP A 310 -2.06 -27.17 -16.52
C ASP A 310 -1.84 -26.90 -15.02
N LEU A 311 -2.92 -26.65 -14.26
CA LEU A 311 -2.86 -26.27 -12.85
C LEU A 311 -3.47 -27.37 -11.95
N PRO A 312 -2.95 -27.55 -10.72
CA PRO A 312 -3.61 -28.38 -9.70
C PRO A 312 -5.02 -27.86 -9.39
N LYS A 313 -5.97 -28.79 -9.21
CA LYS A 313 -7.39 -28.45 -8.99
C LYS A 313 -7.61 -27.55 -7.77
N ASP A 314 -6.84 -27.75 -6.70
CA ASP A 314 -6.91 -26.94 -5.48
C ASP A 314 -6.43 -25.50 -5.72
N VAL A 315 -5.41 -25.29 -6.57
CA VAL A 315 -4.92 -23.96 -6.97
C VAL A 315 -6.00 -23.22 -7.74
N VAL A 316 -6.65 -23.88 -8.72
CA VAL A 316 -7.77 -23.30 -9.47
C VAL A 316 -8.91 -22.93 -8.53
N GLN A 317 -9.25 -23.80 -7.56
CA GLN A 317 -10.32 -23.50 -6.60
C GLN A 317 -9.96 -22.33 -5.68
N LYS A 318 -8.71 -22.26 -5.19
CA LYS A 318 -8.21 -21.12 -4.40
C LYS A 318 -8.28 -19.80 -5.19
N ALA A 319 -7.87 -19.82 -6.47
CA ALA A 319 -7.97 -18.67 -7.35
C ALA A 319 -9.42 -18.20 -7.56
N LYS A 320 -10.36 -19.12 -7.78
CA LYS A 320 -11.80 -18.81 -7.88
C LYS A 320 -12.34 -18.17 -6.60
N ASN A 321 -11.94 -18.68 -5.45
CA ASN A 321 -12.37 -18.18 -4.14
C ASN A 321 -11.67 -16.87 -3.72
N PHE A 322 -10.58 -16.49 -4.39
CA PHE A 322 -9.84 -15.26 -4.07
C PHE A 322 -10.75 -14.05 -4.28
N LYS A 323 -10.93 -13.25 -3.21
CA LYS A 323 -11.81 -12.09 -3.24
C LYS A 323 -11.05 -10.85 -3.67
N ILE A 324 -11.51 -10.19 -4.73
CA ILE A 324 -11.03 -8.88 -5.17
C ILE A 324 -12.20 -7.93 -5.00
N ARG A 325 -12.10 -7.05 -4.01
CA ARG A 325 -13.15 -6.07 -3.68
C ARG A 325 -12.53 -4.68 -3.65
N GLY A 326 -13.22 -3.71 -4.24
CA GLY A 326 -12.94 -2.29 -4.09
C GLY A 326 -14.07 -1.62 -3.35
N SER A 327 -13.73 -0.73 -2.44
CA SER A 327 -14.69 0.07 -1.66
C SER A 327 -14.47 1.57 -1.84
N SER A 328 -13.48 1.97 -2.66
CA SER A 328 -13.05 3.35 -2.81
C SER A 328 -13.12 3.82 -4.26
N GLY A 329 -13.55 5.06 -4.46
CA GLY A 329 -13.41 5.80 -5.69
C GLY A 329 -12.36 6.91 -5.53
N LYS A 330 -11.68 7.30 -6.60
CA LYS A 330 -10.78 8.45 -6.61
C LYS A 330 -11.27 9.47 -7.63
N LEU A 331 -11.33 10.73 -7.18
CA LEU A 331 -11.62 11.90 -8.00
C LEU A 331 -10.38 12.79 -8.05
N ASN A 332 -9.90 13.14 -9.24
CA ASN A 332 -8.90 14.18 -9.42
C ASN A 332 -9.61 15.45 -9.86
N ILE A 333 -9.31 16.56 -9.20
CA ILE A 333 -9.97 17.85 -9.42
C ILE A 333 -8.90 18.87 -9.81
N ALA A 334 -9.09 19.56 -10.93
CA ALA A 334 -8.31 20.73 -11.28
C ALA A 334 -9.03 21.98 -10.74
N LEU A 335 -8.29 22.85 -10.08
CA LEU A 335 -8.82 24.05 -9.44
C LEU A 335 -8.03 25.28 -9.91
N ASP A 336 -8.70 26.41 -10.09
CA ASP A 336 -8.05 27.69 -10.40
C ASP A 336 -7.35 28.34 -9.18
N GLY A 337 -7.55 27.80 -8.00
CA GLY A 337 -6.93 28.27 -6.76
C GLY A 337 -7.11 27.27 -5.62
N LEU A 338 -6.46 27.52 -4.49
CA LEU A 338 -6.61 26.68 -3.31
C LEU A 338 -8.05 26.77 -2.77
N PRO A 339 -8.66 25.64 -2.41
CA PRO A 339 -9.97 25.65 -1.80
C PRO A 339 -9.93 26.31 -0.41
N THR A 340 -11.06 26.88 0.00
CA THR A 340 -11.25 27.41 1.35
C THR A 340 -12.17 26.50 2.14
N PHE A 341 -11.80 26.18 3.37
CA PHE A 341 -12.61 25.37 4.28
C PHE A 341 -12.97 26.18 5.52
N THR A 342 -14.18 26.00 6.01
CA THR A 342 -14.59 26.58 7.29
C THR A 342 -13.68 26.07 8.40
N GLY A 343 -13.19 26.97 9.25
CA GLY A 343 -12.39 26.64 10.41
C GLY A 343 -10.88 26.44 10.16
N LEU A 344 -10.41 26.55 8.92
CA LEU A 344 -8.96 26.46 8.62
C LEU A 344 -8.54 27.55 7.62
N ASP A 345 -7.53 28.33 7.99
CA ASP A 345 -6.94 29.33 7.08
C ASP A 345 -6.32 28.62 5.86
N PRO A 346 -6.64 29.05 4.62
CA PRO A 346 -6.04 28.48 3.41
C PRO A 346 -4.50 28.55 3.36
N LYS A 347 -3.88 29.46 4.12
CA LYS A 347 -2.41 29.57 4.26
C LYS A 347 -1.84 28.69 5.36
N ASN A 348 -2.68 27.98 6.12
CA ASN A 348 -2.21 27.07 7.16
C ASN A 348 -1.41 25.92 6.52
N PRO A 349 -0.20 25.60 7.03
CA PRO A 349 0.61 24.49 6.49
C PRO A 349 -0.09 23.12 6.46
N LEU A 350 -1.12 22.90 7.29
CA LEU A 350 -1.93 21.67 7.28
C LEU A 350 -2.68 21.47 5.96
N MET A 351 -2.93 22.54 5.21
CA MET A 351 -3.58 22.48 3.89
C MET A 351 -2.74 21.70 2.85
N ALA A 352 -1.42 21.63 3.02
CA ALA A 352 -0.53 20.86 2.14
C ALA A 352 -0.36 19.40 2.56
N GLY A 353 -1.33 18.85 3.27
CA GLY A 353 -1.28 17.50 3.81
C GLY A 353 -2.57 16.72 3.54
N ASP A 354 -2.87 15.83 4.49
CA ASP A 354 -4.01 14.93 4.44
C ASP A 354 -5.23 15.56 5.14
N LEU A 355 -6.29 15.79 4.38
CA LEU A 355 -7.51 16.45 4.84
C LEU A 355 -8.66 15.44 4.92
N HIS A 356 -9.18 15.22 6.12
CA HIS A 356 -10.28 14.28 6.39
C HIS A 356 -11.60 15.01 6.66
N PHE A 357 -12.71 14.43 6.22
CA PHE A 357 -14.04 15.01 6.37
C PHE A 357 -14.98 14.18 7.26
N SER A 358 -14.46 13.15 7.94
CA SER A 358 -15.21 12.36 8.92
C SER A 358 -14.62 12.55 10.32
N ASP A 359 -15.39 13.10 11.21
CA ASP A 359 -14.99 13.52 12.56
C ASP A 359 -15.40 12.54 13.68
N SER A 360 -15.96 11.37 13.32
CA SER A 360 -16.32 10.34 14.28
C SER A 360 -16.23 8.93 13.70
N LEU A 361 -15.96 7.94 14.58
CA LEU A 361 -15.95 6.52 14.20
C LEU A 361 -17.32 6.07 13.68
N ASP A 362 -18.38 6.61 14.27
CA ASP A 362 -19.77 6.29 13.92
C ASP A 362 -20.11 6.67 12.47
N ARG A 363 -19.63 7.82 11.99
CA ARG A 363 -19.79 8.22 10.58
C ARG A 363 -19.04 7.28 9.65
N MET A 364 -17.82 6.91 10.02
CA MET A 364 -17.00 5.99 9.23
C MET A 364 -17.62 4.60 9.15
N GLU A 365 -18.17 4.09 10.27
CA GLU A 365 -18.84 2.78 10.29
C GLU A 365 -20.12 2.78 9.47
N ARG A 366 -20.94 3.84 9.56
CA ARG A 366 -22.16 3.96 8.74
C ARG A 366 -21.86 3.98 7.25
N ALA A 367 -20.77 4.64 6.83
CA ALA A 367 -20.32 4.60 5.44
C ALA A 367 -20.01 3.17 4.97
N TYR A 368 -19.39 2.38 5.85
CA TYR A 368 -19.14 0.96 5.61
C TYR A 368 -20.41 0.11 5.60
N ASP A 369 -21.34 0.35 6.51
CA ASP A 369 -22.60 -0.40 6.58
C ASP A 369 -23.45 -0.20 5.31
N ASP A 370 -23.54 1.01 4.78
CA ASP A 370 -24.19 1.28 3.50
C ASP A 370 -23.54 0.44 2.37
N TRP A 371 -22.21 0.47 2.28
CA TRP A 371 -21.48 -0.32 1.28
C TRP A 371 -21.69 -1.82 1.46
N LYS A 372 -21.61 -2.32 2.69
CA LYS A 372 -21.86 -3.73 3.05
C LYS A 372 -23.27 -4.16 2.71
N GLY A 373 -24.24 -3.27 2.86
CA GLY A 373 -25.62 -3.44 2.45
C GLY A 373 -25.85 -3.40 0.93
N GLY A 374 -24.79 -3.14 0.13
CA GLY A 374 -24.85 -3.10 -1.33
C GLY A 374 -25.38 -1.78 -1.90
N THR A 375 -25.32 -0.70 -1.12
CA THR A 375 -25.75 0.63 -1.53
C THR A 375 -24.57 1.62 -1.54
N TRP A 376 -24.80 2.82 -2.05
CA TRP A 376 -23.87 3.93 -1.94
C TRP A 376 -23.80 4.39 -0.49
N SER A 377 -22.59 4.72 -0.02
CA SER A 377 -22.43 5.41 1.27
C SER A 377 -23.07 6.78 1.18
N LYS A 378 -24.11 7.04 2.01
CA LYS A 378 -24.84 8.32 2.03
C LYS A 378 -23.98 9.47 2.56
N ASP A 379 -23.07 9.16 3.47
CA ASP A 379 -22.08 10.06 4.04
C ASP A 379 -20.70 9.34 3.97
N PRO A 380 -20.02 9.37 2.80
CA PRO A 380 -18.80 8.63 2.61
C PRO A 380 -17.65 9.18 3.45
N TYR A 381 -16.75 8.31 3.89
CA TYR A 381 -15.45 8.74 4.36
C TYR A 381 -14.66 9.35 3.19
N VAL A 382 -14.20 10.57 3.33
CA VAL A 382 -13.47 11.32 2.30
C VAL A 382 -12.12 11.77 2.83
N ASP A 383 -11.12 11.47 2.05
CA ASP A 383 -9.72 11.87 2.17
C ASP A 383 -9.38 12.78 0.99
N MET A 384 -8.76 13.93 1.23
CA MET A 384 -8.32 14.86 0.19
C MET A 384 -6.84 15.21 0.38
N MET A 385 -6.11 15.26 -0.73
CA MET A 385 -4.75 15.79 -0.79
C MET A 385 -4.70 17.00 -1.73
N ILE A 386 -4.03 18.05 -1.31
CA ILE A 386 -3.87 19.29 -2.07
C ILE A 386 -2.40 19.47 -2.45
#